data_410243ce1dbc0c38a514cead65df5282
#
_entry.id   410243ce1dbc0c38a514cead65df5282
#
_cell.length_a   1.000
_cell.length_b   1.000
_cell.length_c   1.000
_cell.angle_alpha   90.00
_cell.angle_beta   90.00
_cell.angle_gamma   90.00
#
_symmetry.space_group_name_H-M   'P 1'
#
loop_
_entity.id
_entity.type
_entity.pdbx_description
1 polymer ?
#
loop_
_entity_poly.entity_id
_entity_poly.type
_entity_poly.pdbx_seq_one_letter_code
_entity_poly.pdbx_strand_id
1 'polypeptide(L)'
;KIKSNLGKNEGQKRRSLFCEDTQRIRLKRNRTLTLFLVHFQKPMKKPETQPSGQSRREFIKNAAIASSFFIVPRHVLGGIGFTSPSDQLVLAAIGAGGKGKSDIFNASVNGRERVVALCDVDFSGSAKDSITNFPKAKLFADYRKMLEEMKEIDAVTISTPDHVHGPAAKFCMERGKHVYVQKPMTHNIREARLLTQMARDKKVVTQMGNQGASNPLMDMIKGWMDSDKIGKVSKVQIWTNRPVWPQGGAFPKPEPGKKPSEMEWDLWLGPAPEIPFTPNLHPFNWRGWWDYGTGALGDVGCHLMDIPFRMLGLHYPLDAECSVGSVYSQMWTPDYNPDGCP
;
A
#
# COMPACT_ATOMS: atom_id res chain seq x y z
N LYS A 1 52.78 12.82 1.07
CA LYS A 1 53.25 12.56 2.46
C LYS A 1 52.34 13.29 3.42
N ILE A 2 51.30 12.65 3.93
CA ILE A 2 50.67 13.05 5.20
C ILE A 2 50.38 11.75 5.93
N LYS A 3 50.83 11.70 7.17
CA LYS A 3 50.90 10.56 8.06
C LYS A 3 49.52 10.19 8.62
N SER A 4 49.31 8.90 8.72
CA SER A 4 48.28 8.22 9.50
C SER A 4 48.36 8.54 10.99
N ASN A 5 47.20 8.78 11.60
CA ASN A 5 47.04 8.59 13.04
C ASN A 5 45.87 7.64 13.26
N LEU A 6 46.20 6.42 13.63
CA LEU A 6 45.28 5.43 14.18
C LEU A 6 44.98 5.77 15.63
N GLY A 7 43.78 6.17 15.93
CA GLY A 7 43.22 6.19 17.28
C GLY A 7 42.27 5.01 17.46
N LYS A 8 42.71 4.06 18.30
CA LYS A 8 41.84 3.00 18.82
C LYS A 8 40.73 3.63 19.65
N ASN A 9 39.52 3.29 19.39
CA ASN A 9 38.48 3.38 20.40
C ASN A 9 37.48 2.23 20.33
N GLU A 10 37.15 1.81 21.50
CA GLU A 10 36.49 0.59 21.93
C GLU A 10 35.06 0.40 21.45
N GLY A 11 34.66 -0.86 21.50
CA GLY A 11 33.38 -1.39 21.08
C GLY A 11 32.15 -0.69 21.64
N GLN A 12 31.29 -0.33 20.74
CA GLN A 12 29.86 -0.30 20.98
C GLN A 12 29.19 -1.12 19.89
N LYS A 13 28.75 -2.29 20.27
CA LYS A 13 27.77 -3.12 19.52
C LYS A 13 26.49 -2.31 19.34
N ARG A 14 26.41 -1.51 18.30
CA ARG A 14 25.13 -1.06 17.78
C ARG A 14 24.53 -2.19 16.98
N ARG A 15 23.60 -2.90 17.58
CA ARG A 15 22.70 -3.82 16.86
C ARG A 15 22.03 -3.04 15.73
N SER A 16 22.30 -3.44 14.52
CA SER A 16 21.59 -3.01 13.33
C SER A 16 20.13 -3.43 13.47
N LEU A 17 19.25 -2.47 13.68
CA LEU A 17 17.80 -2.61 13.50
C LEU A 17 17.50 -2.48 12.00
N PHE A 18 17.89 -3.46 11.22
CA PHE A 18 17.40 -3.65 9.86
C PHE A 18 16.89 -5.07 9.75
N CYS A 19 15.58 -5.15 9.84
CA CYS A 19 14.64 -6.04 9.18
C CYS A 19 15.20 -7.40 8.71
N GLU A 20 15.59 -8.27 9.65
CA GLU A 20 15.38 -9.69 9.54
C GLU A 20 13.95 -9.92 10.00
N ASP A 21 13.01 -9.88 9.08
CA ASP A 21 11.74 -10.59 9.17
C ASP A 21 10.91 -10.29 7.92
N THR A 22 11.25 -10.98 6.83
CA THR A 22 10.24 -11.39 5.86
C THR A 22 9.47 -12.58 6.44
N GLN A 23 9.07 -12.47 7.67
CA GLN A 23 8.05 -13.33 8.20
C GLN A 23 6.70 -12.84 7.66
N ARG A 24 6.02 -13.74 6.97
CA ARG A 24 4.58 -13.66 6.81
C ARG A 24 4.01 -13.14 8.11
N ILE A 25 3.53 -11.90 8.13
CA ILE A 25 2.82 -11.36 9.27
C ILE A 25 1.52 -12.15 9.37
N ARG A 26 1.59 -13.29 10.02
CA ARG A 26 0.44 -13.93 10.63
C ARG A 26 0.12 -13.05 11.82
N LEU A 27 -0.79 -12.12 11.66
CA LEU A 27 -1.48 -11.51 12.77
C LEU A 27 -2.23 -12.61 13.51
N LYS A 28 -1.51 -13.34 14.39
CA LYS A 28 -2.14 -14.15 15.41
C LYS A 28 -2.80 -13.17 16.37
N ARG A 29 -4.05 -12.86 16.17
CA ARG A 29 -4.92 -12.43 17.25
C ARG A 29 -5.10 -13.60 18.20
N ASN A 30 -4.16 -13.80 19.11
CA ASN A 30 -4.40 -14.58 20.33
C ASN A 30 -5.39 -13.78 21.19
N ARG A 31 -6.67 -13.92 20.92
CA ARG A 31 -7.68 -13.66 21.94
C ARG A 31 -7.86 -14.95 22.70
N THR A 32 -7.10 -15.09 23.77
CA THR A 32 -7.47 -15.98 24.86
C THR A 32 -8.78 -15.45 25.42
N LEU A 33 -9.86 -16.18 25.19
CA LEU A 33 -11.14 -15.93 25.83
C LEU A 33 -10.98 -16.28 27.31
N THR A 34 -10.56 -15.31 28.13
CA THR A 34 -10.61 -15.44 29.57
C THR A 34 -12.06 -15.19 29.99
N LEU A 35 -12.77 -16.28 30.25
CA LEU A 35 -14.06 -16.22 30.90
C LEU A 35 -13.85 -15.63 32.28
N PHE A 36 -14.13 -14.36 32.45
CA PHE A 36 -14.28 -13.78 33.81
C PHE A 36 -15.63 -14.21 34.37
N LEU A 37 -15.61 -15.27 35.15
CA LEU A 37 -16.68 -15.57 36.13
C LEU A 37 -16.60 -14.52 37.21
N VAL A 38 -17.39 -13.45 37.08
CA VAL A 38 -17.59 -12.50 38.16
C VAL A 38 -18.57 -13.12 39.14
N HIS A 39 -18.05 -13.66 40.24
CA HIS A 39 -18.86 -14.07 41.37
C HIS A 39 -19.30 -12.83 42.14
N PHE A 40 -20.54 -12.40 41.91
CA PHE A 40 -21.20 -11.49 42.86
C PHE A 40 -21.85 -12.29 43.97
N GLN A 41 -21.21 -12.31 45.12
CA GLN A 41 -21.90 -12.73 46.35
C GLN A 41 -22.80 -11.60 46.83
N LYS A 42 -24.12 -11.77 46.64
CA LYS A 42 -25.13 -11.01 47.38
C LYS A 42 -25.41 -11.71 48.70
N PRO A 43 -25.61 -10.95 49.80
CA PRO A 43 -25.94 -11.54 51.10
C PRO A 43 -27.31 -12.22 51.05
N MET A 44 -27.36 -13.44 51.59
CA MET A 44 -28.58 -14.24 51.72
C MET A 44 -29.60 -13.58 52.61
N LYS A 45 -30.75 -13.21 52.03
CA LYS A 45 -31.99 -13.06 52.78
C LYS A 45 -32.69 -14.42 52.87
N LYS A 46 -33.18 -14.75 54.05
CA LYS A 46 -33.95 -15.98 54.30
C LYS A 46 -35.16 -16.09 53.37
N PRO A 47 -35.49 -17.30 52.90
CA PRO A 47 -36.58 -17.49 51.96
C PRO A 47 -37.92 -17.40 52.68
N GLU A 48 -38.79 -16.50 52.17
CA GLU A 48 -40.23 -16.62 52.36
C GLU A 48 -40.74 -17.71 51.42
N THR A 49 -41.48 -18.63 51.99
CA THR A 49 -42.18 -19.74 51.31
C THR A 49 -43.22 -19.23 50.36
N GLN A 50 -43.07 -19.54 49.10
CA GLN A 50 -44.13 -19.42 48.09
C GLN A 50 -44.39 -20.78 47.45
N PRO A 51 -45.66 -21.06 47.21
CA PRO A 51 -46.08 -22.37 46.68
C PRO A 51 -46.13 -22.35 45.15
N SER A 52 -46.18 -23.53 44.59
CA SER A 52 -46.42 -23.95 43.22
C SER A 52 -45.16 -24.30 42.43
N GLY A 53 -44.93 -25.58 42.44
CA GLY A 53 -43.89 -26.24 41.70
C GLY A 53 -44.08 -26.10 40.19
N GLN A 54 -43.14 -25.43 39.54
CA GLN A 54 -42.85 -25.79 38.19
C GLN A 54 -42.30 -27.23 38.17
N SER A 55 -43.00 -28.10 37.47
CA SER A 55 -42.55 -29.50 37.35
C SER A 55 -41.17 -29.53 36.69
N ARG A 56 -40.29 -30.45 37.10
CA ARG A 56 -39.01 -30.68 36.39
C ARG A 56 -39.15 -30.75 34.88
N ARG A 57 -40.31 -31.18 34.42
CA ARG A 57 -40.63 -31.29 32.99
C ARG A 57 -40.87 -29.93 32.31
N GLU A 58 -41.48 -28.97 33.05
CA GLU A 58 -41.64 -27.58 32.56
C GLU A 58 -40.34 -26.81 32.63
N PHE A 59 -39.50 -27.02 33.63
CA PHE A 59 -38.16 -26.45 33.69
C PHE A 59 -37.28 -26.94 32.52
N ILE A 60 -37.32 -28.24 32.22
CA ILE A 60 -36.61 -28.80 31.08
C ILE A 60 -37.18 -28.32 29.76
N LYS A 61 -38.51 -28.20 29.61
CA LYS A 61 -39.12 -27.59 28.45
C LYS A 61 -38.74 -26.15 28.24
N ASN A 62 -38.79 -25.34 29.30
CA ASN A 62 -38.41 -23.92 29.24
C ASN A 62 -36.89 -23.75 29.07
N ALA A 63 -36.07 -24.61 29.65
CA ALA A 63 -34.63 -24.64 29.38
C ALA A 63 -34.28 -25.10 27.95
N ALA A 64 -35.05 -26.03 27.36
CA ALA A 64 -34.91 -26.44 25.98
C ALA A 64 -35.38 -25.36 24.99
N ILE A 65 -36.34 -24.52 25.36
CA ILE A 65 -36.75 -23.35 24.58
C ILE A 65 -35.78 -22.17 24.74
N ALA A 66 -35.18 -22.02 25.93
CA ALA A 66 -34.16 -20.99 26.22
C ALA A 66 -32.77 -21.35 25.63
N SER A 67 -32.47 -22.64 25.42
CA SER A 67 -31.38 -23.10 24.56
C SER A 67 -31.87 -23.15 23.10
N SER A 68 -32.36 -22.06 22.57
CA SER A 68 -32.32 -21.84 21.14
C SER A 68 -30.87 -22.03 20.75
N PHE A 69 -30.54 -23.19 20.20
CA PHE A 69 -29.26 -23.42 19.57
C PHE A 69 -29.12 -22.35 18.51
N PHE A 70 -28.35 -21.32 18.79
CA PHE A 70 -27.85 -20.45 17.76
C PHE A 70 -26.95 -21.33 16.89
N ILE A 71 -27.52 -21.90 15.84
CA ILE A 71 -26.76 -22.56 14.81
C ILE A 71 -26.02 -21.43 14.11
N VAL A 72 -24.83 -21.13 14.61
CA VAL A 72 -23.93 -20.21 13.91
C VAL A 72 -23.42 -20.94 12.70
N PRO A 73 -23.75 -20.48 11.49
CA PRO A 73 -23.31 -21.15 10.28
C PRO A 73 -21.78 -21.27 10.26
N ARG A 74 -21.26 -22.38 9.75
CA ARG A 74 -19.83 -22.68 9.75
C ARG A 74 -18.96 -21.60 9.09
N HIS A 75 -19.50 -20.89 8.10
CA HIS A 75 -18.83 -19.78 7.46
C HIS A 75 -18.64 -18.54 8.38
N VAL A 76 -19.39 -18.45 9.47
CA VAL A 76 -19.22 -17.39 10.49
C VAL A 76 -18.17 -17.78 11.53
N LEU A 77 -18.07 -19.08 11.85
CA LEU A 77 -17.13 -19.58 12.85
C LEU A 77 -15.72 -19.78 12.33
N GLY A 78 -15.54 -19.83 11.00
CA GLY A 78 -14.27 -20.19 10.40
C GLY A 78 -13.92 -21.69 10.59
N GLY A 79 -12.72 -22.08 10.19
CA GLY A 79 -12.21 -23.44 10.30
C GLY A 79 -11.76 -24.02 8.95
N ILE A 80 -11.57 -25.34 8.86
CA ILE A 80 -11.07 -25.97 7.64
C ILE A 80 -12.00 -25.66 6.44
N GLY A 81 -11.49 -24.91 5.47
CA GLY A 81 -12.21 -24.50 4.26
C GLY A 81 -13.08 -23.24 4.39
N PHE A 82 -13.10 -22.59 5.57
CA PHE A 82 -13.86 -21.36 5.79
C PHE A 82 -13.04 -20.34 6.58
N THR A 83 -13.01 -19.09 6.10
CA THR A 83 -12.46 -17.94 6.83
C THR A 83 -13.61 -17.19 7.47
N SER A 84 -13.57 -16.99 8.79
CA SER A 84 -14.62 -16.19 9.43
C SER A 84 -14.55 -14.72 8.97
N PRO A 85 -15.68 -14.02 8.89
CA PRO A 85 -15.68 -12.60 8.50
C PRO A 85 -14.79 -11.72 9.39
N SER A 86 -14.61 -12.10 10.66
CA SER A 86 -13.73 -11.41 11.61
C SER A 86 -12.24 -11.63 11.35
N ASP A 87 -11.88 -12.65 10.57
CA ASP A 87 -10.50 -12.97 10.23
C ASP A 87 -10.11 -12.45 8.83
N GLN A 88 -11.05 -11.86 8.11
CA GLN A 88 -10.83 -11.20 6.83
C GLN A 88 -10.43 -9.75 7.03
N LEU A 89 -9.49 -9.28 6.22
CA LEU A 89 -9.22 -7.86 6.09
C LEU A 89 -10.27 -7.20 5.19
N VAL A 90 -10.68 -6.01 5.58
CA VAL A 90 -11.55 -5.16 4.78
C VAL A 90 -10.69 -4.20 3.96
N LEU A 91 -10.68 -4.39 2.65
CA LEU A 91 -9.79 -3.71 1.72
C LEU A 91 -10.52 -2.68 0.87
N ALA A 92 -9.79 -1.63 0.51
CA ALA A 92 -10.19 -0.67 -0.51
C ALA A 92 -9.03 -0.37 -1.46
N ALA A 93 -9.34 0.14 -2.66
CA ALA A 93 -8.36 0.64 -3.61
C ALA A 93 -8.52 2.13 -3.85
N ILE A 94 -7.41 2.85 -3.95
CA ILE A 94 -7.30 4.22 -4.47
C ILE A 94 -6.44 4.16 -5.74
N GLY A 95 -7.01 4.51 -6.89
CA GLY A 95 -6.46 4.18 -8.19
C GLY A 95 -6.73 2.71 -8.52
N ALA A 96 -7.95 2.40 -8.92
CA ALA A 96 -8.40 1.03 -9.17
C ALA A 96 -8.10 0.55 -10.60
N GLY A 97 -7.67 1.45 -11.49
CA GLY A 97 -7.35 1.16 -12.88
C GLY A 97 -5.90 0.72 -13.10
N GLY A 98 -5.57 0.33 -14.32
CA GLY A 98 -4.19 0.01 -14.73
C GLY A 98 -3.49 -0.96 -13.77
N LYS A 99 -2.39 -0.50 -13.15
CA LYS A 99 -1.65 -1.29 -12.16
C LYS A 99 -2.49 -1.58 -10.91
N GLY A 100 -3.33 -0.64 -10.48
CA GLY A 100 -4.20 -0.79 -9.32
C GLY A 100 -5.17 -1.94 -9.42
N LYS A 101 -5.64 -2.27 -10.63
CA LYS A 101 -6.47 -3.45 -10.87
C LYS A 101 -5.77 -4.73 -10.40
N SER A 102 -4.51 -4.91 -10.78
CA SER A 102 -3.75 -6.09 -10.37
C SER A 102 -3.36 -6.05 -8.90
N ASP A 103 -3.12 -4.88 -8.34
CA ASP A 103 -2.72 -4.74 -6.94
C ASP A 103 -3.86 -5.11 -5.99
N ILE A 104 -5.05 -4.57 -6.21
CA ILE A 104 -6.21 -4.90 -5.36
C ILE A 104 -6.67 -6.35 -5.56
N PHE A 105 -6.58 -6.87 -6.80
CA PHE A 105 -6.88 -8.27 -7.06
C PHE A 105 -5.94 -9.19 -6.28
N ASN A 106 -4.63 -8.95 -6.35
CA ASN A 106 -3.65 -9.74 -5.62
C ASN A 106 -3.75 -9.57 -4.10
N ALA A 107 -4.03 -8.34 -3.63
CA ALA A 107 -4.24 -8.07 -2.21
C ALA A 107 -5.46 -8.80 -1.64
N SER A 108 -6.48 -9.08 -2.47
CA SER A 108 -7.66 -9.84 -2.07
C SER A 108 -7.39 -11.33 -1.83
N VAL A 109 -6.20 -11.82 -2.18
CA VAL A 109 -5.78 -13.22 -2.00
C VAL A 109 -6.83 -14.20 -2.56
N ASN A 110 -7.16 -14.04 -3.84
CA ASN A 110 -8.21 -14.83 -4.53
C ASN A 110 -9.58 -14.75 -3.85
N GLY A 111 -9.96 -13.58 -3.33
CA GLY A 111 -11.25 -13.37 -2.69
C GLY A 111 -11.32 -13.79 -1.21
N ARG A 112 -10.18 -14.16 -0.61
CA ARG A 112 -10.10 -14.43 0.83
C ARG A 112 -10.37 -13.18 1.64
N GLU A 113 -9.79 -12.06 1.23
CA GLU A 113 -9.99 -10.76 1.87
C GLU A 113 -11.13 -9.99 1.17
N ARG A 114 -11.84 -9.15 1.89
CA ARG A 114 -13.03 -8.44 1.39
C ARG A 114 -12.67 -7.11 0.78
N VAL A 115 -12.82 -6.96 -0.54
CA VAL A 115 -12.76 -5.65 -1.19
C VAL A 115 -14.13 -5.00 -1.13
N VAL A 116 -14.25 -3.90 -0.39
CA VAL A 116 -15.53 -3.22 -0.13
C VAL A 116 -15.70 -1.91 -0.88
N ALA A 117 -14.60 -1.31 -1.33
CA ALA A 117 -14.63 -0.04 -2.06
C ALA A 117 -13.53 0.05 -3.12
N LEU A 118 -13.87 0.69 -4.22
CA LEU A 118 -12.96 1.11 -5.27
C LEU A 118 -13.07 2.64 -5.42
N CYS A 119 -11.94 3.31 -5.42
CA CYS A 119 -11.86 4.74 -5.68
C CYS A 119 -11.02 4.98 -6.93
N ASP A 120 -11.60 5.63 -7.93
CA ASP A 120 -10.91 6.02 -9.15
C ASP A 120 -11.61 7.23 -9.77
N VAL A 121 -10.88 8.01 -10.53
CA VAL A 121 -11.41 9.21 -11.22
C VAL A 121 -11.90 8.89 -12.64
N ASP A 122 -11.71 7.65 -13.12
CA ASP A 122 -12.05 7.21 -14.47
C ASP A 122 -12.57 5.76 -14.49
N PHE A 123 -13.80 5.58 -14.06
CA PHE A 123 -14.48 4.29 -14.06
C PHE A 123 -14.98 3.85 -15.45
N SER A 124 -15.15 4.77 -16.38
CA SER A 124 -15.53 4.45 -17.75
C SER A 124 -14.34 3.95 -18.60
N GLY A 125 -13.13 4.34 -18.23
CA GLY A 125 -11.87 4.00 -18.90
C GLY A 125 -11.00 3.02 -18.10
N SER A 126 -10.00 3.55 -17.40
CA SER A 126 -8.91 2.76 -16.82
C SER A 126 -9.34 1.79 -15.72
N ALA A 127 -10.38 2.12 -14.95
CA ALA A 127 -10.85 1.33 -13.82
C ALA A 127 -12.04 0.40 -14.12
N LYS A 128 -12.54 0.38 -15.34
CA LYS A 128 -13.73 -0.39 -15.74
C LYS A 128 -13.66 -1.88 -15.36
N ASP A 129 -12.53 -2.51 -15.60
CA ASP A 129 -12.37 -3.95 -15.32
C ASP A 129 -12.40 -4.28 -13.83
N SER A 130 -12.02 -3.35 -12.97
CA SER A 130 -12.05 -3.56 -11.52
C SER A 130 -13.46 -3.63 -10.98
N ILE A 131 -14.40 -2.94 -11.59
CA ILE A 131 -15.84 -3.06 -11.27
C ILE A 131 -16.31 -4.48 -11.53
N THR A 132 -15.90 -5.07 -12.65
CA THR A 132 -16.24 -6.44 -13.00
C THR A 132 -15.66 -7.46 -12.01
N ASN A 133 -14.43 -7.22 -11.55
CA ASN A 133 -13.77 -8.10 -10.59
C ASN A 133 -14.39 -8.00 -9.18
N PHE A 134 -14.90 -6.82 -8.82
CA PHE A 134 -15.46 -6.54 -7.50
C PHE A 134 -16.85 -5.89 -7.59
N PRO A 135 -17.85 -6.59 -8.10
CA PRO A 135 -19.17 -6.01 -8.42
C PRO A 135 -19.97 -5.57 -7.18
N LYS A 136 -19.54 -5.97 -5.98
CA LYS A 136 -20.15 -5.55 -4.71
C LYS A 136 -19.44 -4.40 -4.04
N ALA A 137 -18.30 -3.95 -4.58
CA ALA A 137 -17.56 -2.84 -4.03
C ALA A 137 -18.30 -1.52 -4.32
N LYS A 138 -18.36 -0.63 -3.33
CA LYS A 138 -18.89 0.72 -3.50
C LYS A 138 -17.89 1.56 -4.28
N LEU A 139 -18.38 2.36 -5.23
CA LEU A 139 -17.54 3.20 -6.09
C LEU A 139 -17.48 4.62 -5.55
N PHE A 140 -16.27 5.19 -5.58
CA PHE A 140 -16.02 6.56 -5.14
C PHE A 140 -15.06 7.25 -6.12
N ALA A 141 -15.33 8.50 -6.46
CA ALA A 141 -14.37 9.32 -7.20
C ALA A 141 -13.30 9.92 -6.25
N ASP A 142 -13.69 10.25 -5.03
CA ASP A 142 -12.85 10.90 -4.02
C ASP A 142 -12.55 9.94 -2.85
N TYR A 143 -11.27 9.61 -2.66
CA TYR A 143 -10.83 8.74 -1.56
C TYR A 143 -11.09 9.33 -0.17
N ARG A 144 -11.19 10.64 -0.05
CA ARG A 144 -11.49 11.31 1.21
C ARG A 144 -12.91 10.98 1.65
N LYS A 145 -13.87 11.08 0.71
CA LYS A 145 -15.27 10.67 0.95
C LYS A 145 -15.38 9.18 1.23
N MET A 146 -14.66 8.35 0.49
CA MET A 146 -14.62 6.90 0.74
C MET A 146 -14.22 6.59 2.19
N LEU A 147 -13.16 7.18 2.70
CA LEU A 147 -12.67 6.92 4.06
C LEU A 147 -13.49 7.63 5.15
N GLU A 148 -14.27 8.64 4.80
CA GLU A 148 -15.25 9.25 5.69
C GLU A 148 -16.51 8.41 5.85
N GLU A 149 -16.98 7.76 4.79
CA GLU A 149 -18.17 6.93 4.80
C GLU A 149 -17.89 5.50 5.29
N MET A 150 -16.75 4.92 4.93
CA MET A 150 -16.45 3.51 5.18
C MET A 150 -15.36 3.34 6.25
N LYS A 151 -15.77 3.45 7.50
CA LYS A 151 -14.85 3.37 8.66
C LYS A 151 -14.31 1.96 8.90
N GLU A 152 -14.98 0.93 8.39
CA GLU A 152 -14.63 -0.47 8.53
C GLU A 152 -13.41 -0.90 7.70
N ILE A 153 -12.93 -0.10 6.77
CA ILE A 153 -11.74 -0.40 5.97
C ILE A 153 -10.53 -0.58 6.90
N ASP A 154 -9.81 -1.69 6.76
CA ASP A 154 -8.58 -1.98 7.50
C ASP A 154 -7.34 -1.51 6.74
N ALA A 155 -7.29 -1.78 5.42
CA ALA A 155 -6.14 -1.48 4.59
C ALA A 155 -6.53 -0.98 3.20
N VAL A 156 -5.64 -0.19 2.61
CA VAL A 156 -5.86 0.46 1.30
C VAL A 156 -4.68 0.21 0.38
N THR A 157 -4.95 -0.20 -0.86
CA THR A 157 -3.96 -0.15 -1.94
C THR A 157 -4.02 1.22 -2.61
N ILE A 158 -2.87 1.84 -2.87
CA ILE A 158 -2.76 3.17 -3.51
C ILE A 158 -1.91 3.00 -4.75
N SER A 159 -2.53 3.14 -5.92
CA SER A 159 -1.92 2.90 -7.23
C SER A 159 -2.30 4.00 -8.23
N THR A 160 -2.26 5.22 -7.76
CA THR A 160 -2.51 6.46 -8.52
C THR A 160 -1.25 6.88 -9.30
N PRO A 161 -1.25 8.00 -10.03
CA PRO A 161 -0.02 8.67 -10.43
C PRO A 161 0.82 9.11 -9.21
N ASP A 162 2.14 9.27 -9.42
CA ASP A 162 3.14 9.45 -8.35
C ASP A 162 2.82 10.62 -7.42
N HIS A 163 2.34 11.74 -7.96
CA HIS A 163 2.03 12.96 -7.22
C HIS A 163 0.89 12.80 -6.18
N VAL A 164 0.05 11.77 -6.33
CA VAL A 164 -1.06 11.50 -5.41
C VAL A 164 -0.70 10.47 -4.35
N HIS A 165 0.39 9.70 -4.53
CA HIS A 165 0.79 8.64 -3.59
C HIS A 165 0.95 9.14 -2.16
N GLY A 166 1.79 10.17 -1.97
CA GLY A 166 2.06 10.74 -0.65
C GLY A 166 0.82 11.30 0.04
N PRO A 167 0.05 12.20 -0.59
CA PRO A 167 -1.19 12.75 -0.04
C PRO A 167 -2.23 11.70 0.33
N ALA A 168 -2.48 10.73 -0.55
CA ALA A 168 -3.44 9.66 -0.29
C ALA A 168 -2.99 8.73 0.85
N ALA A 169 -1.71 8.34 0.86
CA ALA A 169 -1.15 7.53 1.94
C ALA A 169 -1.22 8.25 3.29
N LYS A 170 -0.85 9.53 3.33
CA LYS A 170 -0.98 10.36 4.53
C LYS A 170 -2.40 10.36 5.06
N PHE A 171 -3.38 10.60 4.19
CA PHE A 171 -4.79 10.67 4.57
C PHE A 171 -5.32 9.35 5.15
N CYS A 172 -4.89 8.21 4.56
CA CYS A 172 -5.22 6.87 5.07
C CYS A 172 -4.58 6.62 6.44
N MET A 173 -3.27 6.89 6.57
CA MET A 173 -2.50 6.62 7.78
C MET A 173 -2.94 7.50 8.96
N GLU A 174 -3.34 8.74 8.74
CA GLU A 174 -3.94 9.62 9.76
C GLU A 174 -5.19 8.99 10.40
N ARG A 175 -5.93 8.19 9.62
CA ARG A 175 -7.14 7.47 10.04
C ARG A 175 -6.86 6.05 10.54
N GLY A 176 -5.59 5.72 10.76
CA GLY A 176 -5.17 4.40 11.27
C GLY A 176 -5.31 3.27 10.26
N LYS A 177 -5.41 3.58 8.96
CA LYS A 177 -5.49 2.55 7.92
C LYS A 177 -4.10 2.08 7.52
N HIS A 178 -3.94 0.77 7.33
CA HIS A 178 -2.75 0.19 6.73
C HIS A 178 -2.68 0.52 5.24
N VAL A 179 -1.49 0.68 4.69
CA VAL A 179 -1.34 1.10 3.30
C VAL A 179 -0.33 0.26 2.53
N TYR A 180 -0.72 -0.12 1.32
CA TYR A 180 0.18 -0.58 0.28
C TYR A 180 0.25 0.50 -0.79
N VAL A 181 1.40 1.14 -0.96
CA VAL A 181 1.57 2.26 -1.89
C VAL A 181 2.42 1.81 -3.05
N GLN A 182 2.00 2.05 -4.28
CA GLN A 182 2.80 1.76 -5.47
C GLN A 182 4.11 2.55 -5.48
N LYS A 183 5.06 2.04 -6.24
CA LYS A 183 6.34 2.70 -6.49
C LYS A 183 6.19 3.82 -7.54
N PRO A 184 6.96 4.88 -7.44
CA PRO A 184 7.75 5.28 -6.26
C PRO A 184 6.81 5.62 -5.11
N MET A 185 7.24 5.38 -3.87
CA MET A 185 6.38 5.54 -2.69
C MET A 185 5.78 6.94 -2.57
N THR A 186 6.51 7.95 -2.99
CA THR A 186 6.11 9.36 -2.94
C THR A 186 6.71 10.12 -4.10
N HIS A 187 6.17 11.30 -4.36
CA HIS A 187 6.65 12.21 -5.39
C HIS A 187 7.90 12.98 -4.99
N ASN A 188 8.12 13.18 -3.68
CA ASN A 188 9.27 13.90 -3.17
C ASN A 188 9.78 13.33 -1.83
N ILE A 189 11.01 13.70 -1.46
CA ILE A 189 11.71 13.22 -0.26
C ILE A 189 11.00 13.64 1.04
N ARG A 190 10.40 14.84 1.07
CA ARG A 190 9.69 15.35 2.25
C ARG A 190 8.50 14.45 2.60
N GLU A 191 7.73 14.04 1.59
CA GLU A 191 6.62 13.11 1.76
C GLU A 191 7.11 11.76 2.29
N ALA A 192 8.19 11.20 1.73
CA ALA A 192 8.75 9.94 2.19
C ALA A 192 9.15 9.97 3.67
N ARG A 193 9.80 11.06 4.11
CA ARG A 193 10.16 11.27 5.53
C ARG A 193 8.93 11.40 6.41
N LEU A 194 7.91 12.14 5.95
CA LEU A 194 6.64 12.32 6.66
C LEU A 194 5.93 10.99 6.87
N LEU A 195 5.77 10.19 5.81
CA LEU A 195 5.11 8.88 5.90
C LEU A 195 5.88 7.90 6.78
N THR A 196 7.22 7.95 6.73
CA THR A 196 8.07 7.13 7.60
C THR A 196 7.85 7.44 9.08
N GLN A 197 7.79 8.72 9.43
CA GLN A 197 7.50 9.14 10.81
C GLN A 197 6.08 8.76 11.21
N MET A 198 5.11 9.03 10.34
CA MET A 198 3.70 8.73 10.60
C MET A 198 3.44 7.23 10.78
N ALA A 199 4.13 6.35 10.04
CA ALA A 199 4.00 4.90 10.20
C ALA A 199 4.35 4.46 11.64
N ARG A 200 5.39 5.07 12.22
CA ARG A 200 5.82 4.81 13.60
C ARG A 200 4.82 5.36 14.62
N ASP A 201 4.40 6.62 14.44
CA ASP A 201 3.50 7.32 15.38
C ASP A 201 2.11 6.68 15.41
N LYS A 202 1.57 6.32 14.26
CA LYS A 202 0.25 5.71 14.10
C LYS A 202 0.26 4.18 14.25
N LYS A 203 1.45 3.57 14.29
CA LYS A 203 1.63 2.10 14.38
C LYS A 203 0.88 1.35 13.29
N VAL A 204 0.84 1.92 12.10
CA VAL A 204 0.24 1.30 10.91
C VAL A 204 1.28 0.53 10.11
N VAL A 205 0.84 -0.55 9.48
CA VAL A 205 1.69 -1.32 8.56
C VAL A 205 1.71 -0.63 7.22
N THR A 206 2.90 -0.47 6.66
CA THR A 206 3.11 0.15 5.35
C THR A 206 3.96 -0.76 4.47
N GLN A 207 3.66 -0.80 3.19
CA GLN A 207 4.42 -1.54 2.20
C GLN A 207 4.51 -0.74 0.90
N MET A 208 5.70 -0.60 0.34
CA MET A 208 5.87 -0.08 -1.02
C MET A 208 5.73 -1.20 -2.06
N GLY A 209 5.04 -0.92 -3.15
CA GLY A 209 4.76 -1.86 -4.23
C GLY A 209 5.93 -2.04 -5.19
N ASN A 210 7.10 -2.45 -4.72
CA ASN A 210 8.23 -2.78 -5.58
C ASN A 210 8.21 -4.27 -5.96
N GLN A 211 7.64 -4.59 -7.11
CA GLN A 211 7.29 -5.96 -7.52
C GLN A 211 8.48 -6.92 -7.55
N GLY A 212 9.65 -6.44 -8.00
CA GLY A 212 10.87 -7.25 -8.06
C GLY A 212 11.39 -7.71 -6.71
N ALA A 213 11.08 -6.94 -5.66
CA ALA A 213 11.58 -7.18 -4.30
C ALA A 213 11.12 -8.51 -3.67
N SER A 214 10.02 -9.08 -4.14
CA SER A 214 9.47 -10.36 -3.65
C SER A 214 9.82 -11.55 -4.53
N ASN A 215 10.71 -11.38 -5.51
CA ASN A 215 11.13 -12.46 -6.38
C ASN A 215 12.06 -13.43 -5.61
N PRO A 216 11.84 -14.77 -5.67
CA PRO A 216 12.72 -15.76 -5.04
C PRO A 216 14.19 -15.69 -5.50
N LEU A 217 14.46 -15.09 -6.65
CA LEU A 217 15.82 -14.81 -7.13
C LEU A 217 16.60 -13.92 -6.15
N MET A 218 15.92 -13.08 -5.36
CA MET A 218 16.57 -12.24 -4.37
C MET A 218 17.28 -13.06 -3.29
N ASP A 219 16.63 -14.11 -2.80
CA ASP A 219 17.22 -15.00 -1.80
C ASP A 219 18.40 -15.78 -2.38
N MET A 220 18.31 -16.16 -3.66
CA MET A 220 19.40 -16.86 -4.36
C MET A 220 20.63 -15.95 -4.55
N ILE A 221 20.42 -14.70 -5.00
CA ILE A 221 21.50 -13.71 -5.14
C ILE A 221 22.15 -13.44 -3.77
N LYS A 222 21.33 -13.27 -2.74
CA LYS A 222 21.82 -13.09 -1.38
C LYS A 222 22.69 -14.28 -0.94
N GLY A 223 22.24 -15.49 -1.18
CA GLY A 223 23.01 -16.70 -0.87
C GLY A 223 24.35 -16.77 -1.60
N TRP A 224 24.43 -16.32 -2.85
CA TRP A 224 25.70 -16.25 -3.58
C TRP A 224 26.65 -15.21 -2.99
N MET A 225 26.13 -14.07 -2.58
CA MET A 225 26.93 -13.02 -1.93
C MET A 225 27.41 -13.43 -0.55
N ASP A 226 26.52 -13.96 0.28
CA ASP A 226 26.84 -14.41 1.65
C ASP A 226 27.86 -15.56 1.65
N SER A 227 27.89 -16.37 0.59
CA SER A 227 28.87 -17.48 0.42
C SER A 227 30.13 -17.06 -0.34
N ASP A 228 30.34 -15.77 -0.56
CA ASP A 228 31.49 -15.19 -1.28
C ASP A 228 31.74 -15.75 -2.70
N LYS A 229 30.70 -16.30 -3.33
CA LYS A 229 30.79 -16.88 -4.69
C LYS A 229 31.16 -15.87 -5.77
N ILE A 230 30.76 -14.62 -5.60
CA ILE A 230 31.07 -13.55 -6.56
C ILE A 230 32.14 -12.60 -6.05
N GLY A 231 32.70 -12.87 -4.88
CA GLY A 231 33.73 -12.05 -4.26
C GLY A 231 33.24 -10.68 -3.82
N LYS A 232 34.17 -9.78 -3.53
CA LYS A 232 33.89 -8.44 -3.04
C LYS A 232 33.45 -7.52 -4.18
N VAL A 233 32.23 -7.02 -4.13
CA VAL A 233 31.69 -6.05 -5.10
C VAL A 233 32.33 -4.68 -4.85
N SER A 234 32.98 -4.13 -5.87
CA SER A 234 33.61 -2.80 -5.84
C SER A 234 32.89 -1.78 -6.71
N LYS A 235 32.10 -2.21 -7.69
CA LYS A 235 31.39 -1.35 -8.62
C LYS A 235 30.08 -2.00 -9.04
N VAL A 236 29.02 -1.17 -9.11
CA VAL A 236 27.71 -1.56 -9.65
C VAL A 236 27.37 -0.64 -10.81
N GLN A 237 26.92 -1.19 -11.91
CA GLN A 237 26.40 -0.44 -13.05
C GLN A 237 24.94 -0.82 -13.28
N ILE A 238 24.11 0.19 -13.45
CA ILE A 238 22.66 0.04 -13.66
C ILE A 238 22.30 0.84 -14.89
N TRP A 239 21.52 0.26 -15.78
CA TRP A 239 21.04 0.93 -16.98
C TRP A 239 19.63 0.49 -17.35
N THR A 240 18.94 1.32 -18.14
CA THR A 240 17.60 1.04 -18.62
C THR A 240 17.42 1.65 -20.02
N ASN A 241 16.47 1.11 -20.77
CA ASN A 241 16.02 1.66 -22.06
C ASN A 241 14.82 2.62 -21.89
N ARG A 242 14.51 2.97 -20.66
CA ARG A 242 13.43 3.92 -20.34
C ARG A 242 13.91 5.37 -20.46
N PRO A 243 13.02 6.32 -20.75
CA PRO A 243 11.55 6.22 -20.80
C PRO A 243 11.00 5.63 -22.09
N VAL A 244 9.76 5.11 -22.03
CA VAL A 244 8.94 4.74 -23.21
C VAL A 244 7.75 5.68 -23.40
N TRP A 245 7.64 6.67 -22.53
CA TRP A 245 6.69 7.79 -22.59
C TRP A 245 7.42 9.05 -23.06
N PRO A 246 6.71 10.06 -23.59
CA PRO A 246 7.30 11.36 -23.89
C PRO A 246 7.92 11.97 -22.64
N GLN A 247 9.20 12.32 -22.73
CA GLN A 247 9.93 13.02 -21.69
C GLN A 247 10.92 13.98 -22.35
N GLY A 248 10.88 15.24 -22.00
CA GLY A 248 11.73 16.26 -22.62
C GLY A 248 11.21 16.72 -23.99
N GLY A 249 10.04 17.24 -24.07
CA GLY A 249 9.44 17.86 -25.24
C GLY A 249 8.43 18.92 -24.86
N ALA A 250 7.67 19.44 -25.82
CA ALA A 250 6.60 20.36 -25.53
C ALA A 250 5.52 19.70 -24.67
N PHE A 251 5.08 20.41 -23.63
CA PHE A 251 3.95 19.96 -22.82
C PHE A 251 2.70 19.80 -23.70
N PRO A 252 1.91 18.73 -23.52
CA PRO A 252 0.72 18.51 -24.33
C PRO A 252 -0.25 19.66 -24.24
N LYS A 253 -0.87 20.02 -25.37
CA LYS A 253 -1.83 21.14 -25.41
C LYS A 253 -3.12 20.76 -24.71
N PRO A 254 -3.67 21.65 -23.87
CA PRO A 254 -4.98 21.46 -23.27
C PRO A 254 -6.09 21.37 -24.33
N GLU A 255 -6.99 20.41 -24.14
CA GLU A 255 -8.18 20.22 -24.98
C GLU A 255 -9.41 19.93 -24.12
N PRO A 256 -9.98 20.96 -23.43
CA PRO A 256 -11.07 20.77 -22.47
C PRO A 256 -12.29 20.02 -23.03
N GLY A 257 -12.60 20.27 -24.29
CA GLY A 257 -13.72 19.62 -24.98
C GLY A 257 -13.55 18.11 -25.23
N LYS A 258 -12.36 17.56 -25.02
CA LYS A 258 -12.08 16.12 -25.15
C LYS A 258 -12.14 15.38 -23.81
N LYS A 259 -12.42 16.05 -22.69
CA LYS A 259 -12.53 15.39 -21.39
C LYS A 259 -13.71 14.41 -21.41
N PRO A 260 -13.49 13.12 -21.04
CA PRO A 260 -14.60 12.19 -20.85
C PRO A 260 -15.57 12.73 -19.81
N SER A 261 -16.88 12.61 -20.05
CA SER A 261 -17.94 13.19 -19.21
C SER A 261 -17.87 12.68 -17.77
N GLU A 262 -17.53 11.43 -17.60
CA GLU A 262 -17.48 10.74 -16.28
C GLU A 262 -16.12 10.85 -15.59
N MET A 263 -15.12 11.50 -16.22
CA MET A 263 -13.80 11.66 -15.64
C MET A 263 -13.75 12.88 -14.70
N GLU A 264 -13.30 12.67 -13.48
CA GLU A 264 -13.09 13.72 -12.47
C GLU A 264 -11.69 14.29 -12.57
N TRP A 265 -11.49 15.23 -13.50
CA TRP A 265 -10.17 15.77 -13.82
C TRP A 265 -9.51 16.51 -12.66
N ASP A 266 -10.27 17.29 -11.89
CA ASP A 266 -9.74 18.03 -10.73
C ASP A 266 -9.24 17.08 -9.64
N LEU A 267 -9.93 15.95 -9.46
CA LEU A 267 -9.47 14.91 -8.53
C LEU A 267 -8.24 14.18 -9.05
N TRP A 268 -8.10 14.06 -10.38
CA TRP A 268 -6.89 13.52 -11.00
C TRP A 268 -5.68 14.44 -10.80
N LEU A 269 -5.86 15.75 -10.97
CA LEU A 269 -4.82 16.76 -10.72
C LEU A 269 -4.39 16.76 -9.25
N GLY A 270 -5.33 16.61 -8.32
CA GLY A 270 -5.05 16.53 -6.89
C GLY A 270 -4.20 17.70 -6.36
N PRO A 271 -2.95 17.46 -5.90
CA PRO A 271 -2.06 18.52 -5.42
C PRO A 271 -1.28 19.26 -6.52
N ALA A 272 -1.35 18.81 -7.77
CA ALA A 272 -0.66 19.44 -8.89
C ALA A 272 -1.34 20.78 -9.27
N PRO A 273 -0.66 21.65 -10.03
CA PRO A 273 -1.26 22.88 -10.53
C PRO A 273 -2.55 22.63 -11.31
N GLU A 274 -3.53 23.52 -11.13
CA GLU A 274 -4.78 23.47 -11.86
C GLU A 274 -4.55 23.82 -13.33
N ILE A 275 -4.89 22.89 -14.21
CA ILE A 275 -4.83 23.07 -15.66
C ILE A 275 -6.10 22.50 -16.31
N PRO A 276 -6.52 23.04 -17.47
CA PRO A 276 -7.59 22.43 -18.25
C PRO A 276 -7.25 21.00 -18.65
N PHE A 277 -8.27 20.19 -18.93
CA PHE A 277 -8.05 18.81 -19.37
C PHE A 277 -7.05 18.75 -20.53
N THR A 278 -6.03 17.94 -20.34
CA THR A 278 -4.93 17.77 -21.27
C THR A 278 -4.86 16.30 -21.66
N PRO A 279 -5.25 15.96 -22.90
CA PRO A 279 -5.20 14.58 -23.37
C PRO A 279 -3.75 14.07 -23.37
N ASN A 280 -3.61 12.75 -23.35
CA ASN A 280 -2.33 12.04 -23.32
C ASN A 280 -1.51 12.15 -22.02
N LEU A 281 -1.89 12.94 -21.03
CA LEU A 281 -1.32 12.82 -19.67
C LEU A 281 -1.86 11.56 -19.01
N HIS A 282 -3.17 11.46 -18.83
CA HIS A 282 -3.84 10.24 -18.38
C HIS A 282 -4.07 9.28 -19.57
N PRO A 283 -3.94 7.95 -19.41
CA PRO A 283 -3.63 7.26 -18.16
C PRO A 283 -2.15 6.95 -17.92
N PHE A 284 -1.24 7.32 -18.83
CA PHE A 284 0.13 6.77 -18.82
C PHE A 284 1.25 7.80 -18.89
N ASN A 285 1.15 8.82 -19.76
CA ASN A 285 2.27 9.70 -20.10
C ASN A 285 2.59 10.77 -19.06
N TRP A 286 1.77 10.91 -18.01
CA TRP A 286 2.00 11.79 -16.87
C TRP A 286 3.39 11.62 -16.24
N ARG A 287 4.01 10.47 -16.42
CA ARG A 287 5.34 10.10 -15.86
C ARG A 287 6.46 11.03 -16.33
N GLY A 288 6.32 11.61 -17.50
CA GLY A 288 7.33 12.48 -18.12
C GLY A 288 7.31 13.94 -17.65
N TRP A 289 6.47 14.30 -16.67
CA TRP A 289 6.26 15.69 -16.25
C TRP A 289 6.36 15.82 -14.73
N TRP A 290 7.17 16.78 -14.26
CA TRP A 290 7.46 16.99 -12.85
C TRP A 290 6.23 17.14 -11.97
N ASP A 291 5.17 17.76 -12.47
CA ASP A 291 3.95 17.98 -11.67
C ASP A 291 3.23 16.68 -11.32
N TYR A 292 3.46 15.60 -12.06
CA TYR A 292 2.69 14.35 -11.95
C TYR A 292 3.53 13.10 -11.70
N GLY A 293 4.77 13.08 -12.23
CA GLY A 293 5.63 11.91 -12.24
C GLY A 293 7.06 12.21 -11.85
N THR A 294 7.85 11.17 -11.78
CA THR A 294 9.25 11.17 -11.33
C THR A 294 10.21 10.74 -12.43
N GLY A 295 9.72 10.71 -13.69
CA GLY A 295 10.50 10.33 -14.86
C GLY A 295 11.05 8.90 -14.80
N ALA A 296 12.00 8.62 -15.68
CA ALA A 296 12.58 7.27 -15.77
C ALA A 296 13.36 6.87 -14.52
N LEU A 297 13.99 7.81 -13.83
CA LEU A 297 14.73 7.50 -12.60
C LEU A 297 13.78 7.04 -11.48
N GLY A 298 12.71 7.77 -11.22
CA GLY A 298 11.74 7.39 -10.20
C GLY A 298 10.89 6.19 -10.57
N ASP A 299 10.45 6.09 -11.83
CA ASP A 299 9.59 4.98 -12.28
C ASP A 299 10.34 3.64 -12.38
N VAL A 300 11.60 3.64 -12.83
CA VAL A 300 12.38 2.40 -13.10
C VAL A 300 13.55 2.23 -12.16
N GLY A 301 14.19 3.32 -11.74
CA GLY A 301 15.36 3.23 -10.86
C GLY A 301 15.07 2.49 -9.56
N CYS A 302 13.88 2.66 -8.97
CA CYS A 302 13.47 1.92 -7.78
C CYS A 302 13.48 0.40 -7.96
N HIS A 303 13.20 -0.12 -9.16
CA HIS A 303 13.27 -1.55 -9.45
C HIS A 303 14.70 -2.04 -9.61
N LEU A 304 15.54 -1.26 -10.31
CA LEU A 304 16.89 -1.68 -10.67
C LEU A 304 17.89 -1.47 -9.53
N MET A 305 17.71 -0.42 -8.74
CA MET A 305 18.56 -0.13 -7.59
C MET A 305 18.20 -0.97 -6.35
N ASP A 306 17.00 -1.52 -6.26
CA ASP A 306 16.57 -2.34 -5.12
C ASP A 306 17.54 -3.49 -4.83
N ILE A 307 17.97 -4.20 -5.89
CA ILE A 307 18.89 -5.35 -5.76
C ILE A 307 20.20 -4.95 -5.11
N PRO A 308 21.01 -4.02 -5.66
CA PRO A 308 22.28 -3.66 -5.03
C PRO A 308 22.13 -3.02 -3.67
N PHE A 309 21.08 -2.21 -3.45
CA PHE A 309 20.83 -1.63 -2.13
C PHE A 309 20.60 -2.68 -1.06
N ARG A 310 19.81 -3.70 -1.35
CA ARG A 310 19.51 -4.79 -0.41
C ARG A 310 20.68 -5.74 -0.23
N MET A 311 21.32 -6.13 -1.33
CA MET A 311 22.39 -7.13 -1.30
C MET A 311 23.67 -6.60 -0.68
N LEU A 312 23.97 -5.31 -0.88
CA LEU A 312 25.20 -4.67 -0.38
C LEU A 312 24.96 -3.90 0.93
N GLY A 313 23.74 -3.85 1.43
CA GLY A 313 23.38 -3.09 2.62
C GLY A 313 23.64 -1.59 2.44
N LEU A 314 23.39 -1.05 1.25
CA LEU A 314 23.59 0.37 0.96
C LEU A 314 22.54 1.21 1.69
N HIS A 315 22.95 2.43 2.04
CA HIS A 315 22.09 3.41 2.69
C HIS A 315 21.98 4.67 1.83
N TYR A 316 22.30 5.84 2.41
CA TYR A 316 22.30 7.10 1.68
C TYR A 316 23.56 7.24 0.83
N PRO A 317 23.46 7.80 -0.39
CA PRO A 317 24.65 8.14 -1.16
C PRO A 317 25.49 9.19 -0.43
N LEU A 318 26.79 9.16 -0.63
CA LEU A 318 27.70 10.19 -0.13
C LEU A 318 27.69 11.39 -1.06
N ASP A 319 27.70 11.13 -2.35
CA ASP A 319 27.68 12.11 -3.42
C ASP A 319 26.87 11.58 -4.61
N ALA A 320 26.42 12.48 -5.46
CA ALA A 320 25.79 12.17 -6.73
C ALA A 320 26.23 13.19 -7.79
N GLU A 321 26.60 12.68 -8.94
CA GLU A 321 26.88 13.47 -10.13
C GLU A 321 25.85 13.13 -11.20
N CYS A 322 25.43 14.13 -11.97
CA CYS A 322 24.47 13.96 -13.06
C CYS A 322 25.04 14.58 -14.31
N SER A 323 24.97 13.88 -15.43
CA SER A 323 25.19 14.43 -16.75
C SER A 323 23.98 14.11 -17.62
N VAL A 324 23.54 15.10 -18.38
CA VAL A 324 22.39 14.97 -19.28
C VAL A 324 22.89 15.07 -20.71
N GLY A 325 22.51 14.08 -21.51
CA GLY A 325 22.70 14.08 -22.95
C GLY A 325 21.34 13.95 -23.64
N SER A 326 21.12 14.76 -24.64
CA SER A 326 19.93 14.66 -25.49
C SER A 326 20.29 14.08 -26.85
N VAL A 327 19.55 13.05 -27.27
CA VAL A 327 19.65 12.51 -28.62
C VAL A 327 18.46 13.05 -29.40
N TYR A 328 18.71 13.91 -30.34
CA TYR A 328 17.70 14.47 -31.22
C TYR A 328 17.52 13.58 -32.44
N SER A 329 16.34 13.08 -32.68
CA SER A 329 15.98 12.37 -33.91
C SER A 329 15.81 13.33 -35.10
N GLN A 330 15.59 14.62 -34.81
CA GLN A 330 15.54 15.71 -35.78
C GLN A 330 16.43 16.85 -35.28
N MET A 331 17.22 17.42 -36.17
CA MET A 331 18.29 18.38 -35.90
C MET A 331 17.79 19.71 -35.27
N TRP A 332 16.50 19.95 -35.23
CA TRP A 332 15.85 21.13 -34.66
C TRP A 332 14.55 20.76 -33.99
N THR A 333 14.60 20.54 -32.68
CA THR A 333 13.41 20.49 -31.84
C THR A 333 13.43 21.72 -30.92
N PRO A 334 12.75 22.82 -31.33
CA PRO A 334 12.75 24.06 -30.54
C PRO A 334 12.00 23.97 -29.20
N ASP A 335 11.32 22.85 -28.95
CA ASP A 335 10.34 22.71 -27.85
C ASP A 335 10.83 21.84 -26.67
N TYR A 336 12.14 21.57 -26.59
CA TYR A 336 12.66 20.88 -25.42
C TYR A 336 12.64 21.83 -24.21
N ASN A 337 11.84 21.49 -23.19
CA ASN A 337 11.78 22.18 -21.93
C ASN A 337 12.36 21.30 -20.80
N PRO A 338 13.65 21.45 -20.45
CA PRO A 338 14.27 20.67 -19.39
C PRO A 338 13.67 20.96 -18.01
N ASP A 339 13.11 22.16 -17.79
CA ASP A 339 12.57 22.57 -16.51
C ASP A 339 11.23 21.91 -16.18
N GLY A 340 10.51 21.43 -17.19
CA GLY A 340 9.23 20.73 -17.03
C GLY A 340 9.32 19.22 -16.88
N CYS A 341 10.50 18.63 -17.04
CA CYS A 341 10.70 17.18 -17.14
C CYS A 341 11.69 16.65 -16.10
N PRO A 342 11.36 15.51 -15.47
CA PRO A 342 12.26 14.83 -14.53
C PRO A 342 13.53 14.31 -15.19
#